data_f1360c6af56d2e498c3f62c2efc22ad4
#
_entry.id   f1360c6af56d2e498c3f62c2efc22ad4
#
_cell.length_a   1.000
_cell.length_b   1.000
_cell.length_c   1.000
_cell.angle_alpha   90.00
_cell.angle_beta   90.00
_cell.angle_gamma   90.00
#
_symmetry.space_group_name_H-M   'P 1'
#
loop_
_entity.id
_entity.type
_entity.pdbx_description
1 polymer ?
#
loop_
_entity_poly.entity_id
_entity_poly.type
_entity_poly.pdbx_seq_one_letter_code
_entity_poly.pdbx_strand_id
1 'polypeptide(L)'
;EKFVLLCRMEEPDRQISVETLYRKWATIREGDYGALVDMRGKARKGMSKMPEAIERVFLSLFLDESQLPVPRCIALTEEWAQQNMPEAMPLPGYHTFYRKAKAVPYPVMVLCRMGEKKYYDLCSPYIRREYESINANDFWVGDTHTLDVESMGPDGTLHRLYLSAWLDARSGIFTGWYVTDSPGSQATLNALRKGILKSGIPSRAYVDNGREFLTYDIGGRGHRAKKRLADGSEPFAPPGVFERLGIEMTNAIVRNARAKLVERRFEDVKNYISRLFPTYTGGNVVEKPNRLKAVLKRGEHIPTDAEVIAAVDTLIEGYMNCDDYGGSVAEDKGKSRIQVWHESLRNGVARRPASDDDLQLMLLRTSKPVRIGRRGVTLKLHGLELDFYTPELVNMRMKEKVYVRYDPEDLSSVRVYDMEDRFLCVAPQNKLTAGYLENQEQIADLMAAKRRAEKAVREYGAALRLPDDPDRALTLATALAQRNLDALDTFPSPKLIQLQQSAREEPLLKAVGDIDIGRMNENIIRQRGGIEDGKDL
;
A
#
# COMPACT_ATOMS: atom_id res chain seq x y z
N GLU A 1 70.26 -7.17 -21.27
CA GLU A 1 70.40 -7.00 -19.79
C GLU A 1 70.13 -5.56 -19.35
N LYS A 2 70.81 -4.57 -19.94
CA LYS A 2 70.60 -3.13 -19.60
C LYS A 2 69.12 -2.71 -19.72
N PHE A 3 68.38 -3.17 -20.73
CA PHE A 3 66.97 -2.86 -20.90
C PHE A 3 66.09 -3.48 -19.80
N VAL A 4 66.39 -4.68 -19.37
CA VAL A 4 65.72 -5.34 -18.25
C VAL A 4 65.95 -4.60 -16.93
N LEU A 5 67.16 -4.12 -16.73
CA LEU A 5 67.49 -3.27 -15.56
C LEU A 5 66.73 -1.94 -15.58
N LEU A 6 66.63 -1.28 -16.73
CA LEU A 6 65.85 -0.05 -16.92
C LEU A 6 64.35 -0.28 -16.62
N CYS A 7 63.76 -1.35 -17.19
CA CYS A 7 62.35 -1.72 -16.94
C CYS A 7 62.09 -1.98 -15.43
N ARG A 8 63.01 -2.60 -14.75
CA ARG A 8 62.90 -2.85 -13.28
C ARG A 8 63.02 -1.60 -12.45
N MET A 9 63.77 -0.59 -12.93
CA MET A 9 63.89 0.70 -12.25
C MET A 9 62.62 1.57 -12.44
N GLU A 10 62.01 1.53 -13.62
CA GLU A 10 60.79 2.28 -13.93
C GLU A 10 59.49 1.61 -13.39
N GLU A 11 59.42 0.26 -13.43
CA GLU A 11 58.28 -0.53 -12.92
C GLU A 11 58.80 -1.67 -12.00
N PRO A 12 59.06 -1.41 -10.72
CA PRO A 12 59.66 -2.40 -9.78
C PRO A 12 58.83 -3.68 -9.63
N ASP A 13 57.51 -3.58 -9.76
CA ASP A 13 56.56 -4.71 -9.64
C ASP A 13 56.53 -5.62 -10.88
N ARG A 14 57.17 -5.21 -11.97
CA ARG A 14 57.15 -5.92 -13.25
C ARG A 14 58.42 -6.78 -13.40
N GLN A 15 58.35 -8.01 -12.94
CA GLN A 15 59.46 -8.97 -13.10
C GLN A 15 59.51 -9.48 -14.55
N ILE A 16 60.37 -8.88 -15.38
CA ILE A 16 60.68 -9.37 -16.73
C ILE A 16 62.07 -10.00 -16.70
N SER A 17 62.19 -11.25 -17.12
CA SER A 17 63.49 -11.89 -17.31
C SER A 17 64.05 -11.63 -18.70
N VAL A 18 65.39 -11.63 -18.83
CA VAL A 18 66.07 -11.51 -20.12
C VAL A 18 65.63 -12.60 -21.07
N GLU A 19 65.45 -13.81 -20.58
CA GLU A 19 65.03 -14.98 -21.33
C GLU A 19 63.58 -14.81 -21.90
N THR A 20 62.69 -14.22 -21.12
CA THR A 20 61.34 -13.90 -21.58
C THR A 20 61.35 -12.89 -22.72
N LEU A 21 62.23 -11.90 -22.67
CA LEU A 21 62.38 -10.94 -23.78
C LEU A 21 62.93 -11.59 -25.04
N TYR A 22 63.95 -12.44 -24.93
CA TYR A 22 64.49 -13.13 -26.10
C TYR A 22 63.49 -14.06 -26.74
N ARG A 23 62.72 -14.79 -25.96
CA ARG A 23 61.64 -15.66 -26.47
C ARG A 23 60.59 -14.85 -27.19
N LYS A 24 60.10 -13.73 -26.63
CA LYS A 24 59.16 -12.87 -27.29
C LYS A 24 59.72 -12.21 -28.54
N TRP A 25 61.01 -11.84 -28.50
CA TRP A 25 61.68 -11.25 -29.68
C TRP A 25 61.81 -12.27 -30.83
N ALA A 26 62.09 -13.51 -30.55
CA ALA A 26 62.17 -14.57 -31.57
C ALA A 26 60.79 -14.72 -32.29
N THR A 27 59.69 -14.79 -31.50
CA THR A 27 58.35 -14.92 -32.04
C THR A 27 57.92 -13.70 -32.88
N ILE A 28 58.31 -12.48 -32.46
CA ILE A 28 58.04 -11.27 -33.21
C ILE A 28 58.79 -11.24 -34.54
N ARG A 29 60.04 -11.73 -34.56
CA ARG A 29 60.80 -11.84 -35.79
C ARG A 29 60.19 -12.76 -36.82
N GLU A 30 59.41 -13.76 -36.41
CA GLU A 30 58.63 -14.67 -37.22
C GLU A 30 57.31 -14.04 -37.70
N GLY A 31 57.02 -12.77 -37.32
CA GLY A 31 55.82 -12.05 -37.71
C GLY A 31 54.62 -12.24 -36.80
N ASP A 32 54.74 -12.99 -35.70
CA ASP A 32 53.67 -13.16 -34.70
C ASP A 32 53.71 -12.08 -33.63
N TYR A 33 52.99 -11.00 -33.84
CA TYR A 33 52.78 -9.94 -32.84
C TYR A 33 51.85 -10.31 -31.71
N GLY A 34 51.14 -11.46 -31.82
CA GLY A 34 50.28 -11.98 -30.77
C GLY A 34 51.06 -12.37 -29.50
N ALA A 35 52.38 -12.70 -29.66
CA ALA A 35 53.27 -13.00 -28.53
C ALA A 35 53.49 -11.82 -27.55
N LEU A 36 53.16 -10.58 -27.94
CA LEU A 36 53.18 -9.41 -27.05
C LEU A 36 51.99 -9.35 -26.08
N VAL A 37 50.91 -10.00 -26.44
CA VAL A 37 49.72 -10.03 -25.61
C VAL A 37 49.89 -11.01 -24.48
N ASP A 38 49.70 -10.53 -23.23
CA ASP A 38 49.70 -11.44 -22.08
C ASP A 38 48.46 -12.33 -22.11
N MET A 39 48.68 -13.59 -22.49
CA MET A 39 47.63 -14.63 -22.60
C MET A 39 47.48 -15.44 -21.32
N ARG A 40 48.21 -15.13 -20.24
CA ARG A 40 48.08 -15.83 -18.96
C ARG A 40 46.66 -15.70 -18.42
N GLY A 41 46.02 -16.82 -18.20
CA GLY A 41 44.62 -16.91 -17.76
C GLY A 41 43.57 -16.59 -18.83
N LYS A 42 43.95 -16.15 -20.06
CA LYS A 42 43.00 -15.83 -21.13
C LYS A 42 42.57 -17.05 -21.94
N ALA A 43 43.42 -18.08 -22.07
CA ALA A 43 43.13 -19.29 -22.85
C ALA A 43 41.89 -20.06 -22.40
N ARG A 44 41.50 -19.88 -21.13
CA ARG A 44 40.30 -20.51 -20.54
C ARG A 44 39.24 -19.50 -20.12
N LYS A 45 39.41 -18.24 -20.48
CA LYS A 45 38.44 -17.19 -20.12
C LYS A 45 37.16 -17.44 -20.93
N GLY A 46 36.05 -17.71 -20.23
CA GLY A 46 34.76 -18.02 -20.83
C GLY A 46 34.49 -19.51 -21.07
N MET A 47 35.50 -20.37 -20.95
CA MET A 47 35.28 -21.81 -20.98
C MET A 47 34.80 -22.33 -19.62
N SER A 48 33.57 -22.80 -19.56
CA SER A 48 33.04 -23.48 -18.37
C SER A 48 33.35 -25.01 -18.48
N LYS A 49 33.82 -25.59 -17.37
CA LYS A 49 33.89 -27.04 -17.25
C LYS A 49 32.52 -27.68 -16.99
N MET A 50 31.50 -26.85 -16.78
CA MET A 50 30.14 -27.28 -16.50
C MET A 50 29.41 -27.49 -17.83
N PRO A 51 28.84 -28.65 -18.06
CA PRO A 51 27.95 -28.88 -19.20
C PRO A 51 26.78 -27.93 -19.20
N GLU A 52 26.37 -27.47 -20.37
CA GLU A 52 25.31 -26.47 -20.52
C GLU A 52 23.97 -26.94 -19.92
N ALA A 53 23.64 -28.21 -20.04
CA ALA A 53 22.44 -28.79 -19.46
C ALA A 53 22.41 -28.66 -17.93
N ILE A 54 23.54 -28.92 -17.26
CA ILE A 54 23.68 -28.77 -15.81
C ILE A 54 23.60 -27.31 -15.39
N GLU A 55 24.21 -26.40 -16.16
CA GLU A 55 24.11 -24.97 -15.92
C GLU A 55 22.66 -24.49 -16.01
N ARG A 56 21.92 -24.95 -17.02
CA ARG A 56 20.50 -24.60 -17.18
C ARG A 56 19.63 -25.10 -16.03
N VAL A 57 19.84 -26.35 -15.58
CA VAL A 57 19.10 -26.88 -14.41
C VAL A 57 19.40 -26.07 -13.16
N PHE A 58 20.68 -25.82 -12.89
CA PHE A 58 21.07 -24.97 -11.76
C PHE A 58 20.46 -23.58 -11.82
N LEU A 59 20.54 -22.90 -12.97
CA LEU A 59 19.98 -21.55 -13.14
C LEU A 59 18.45 -21.56 -13.06
N SER A 60 17.76 -22.59 -13.53
CA SER A 60 16.30 -22.69 -13.38
C SER A 60 15.87 -22.78 -11.91
N LEU A 61 16.61 -23.58 -11.12
CA LEU A 61 16.39 -23.67 -9.66
C LEU A 61 16.77 -22.39 -8.92
N PHE A 62 17.86 -21.74 -9.34
CA PHE A 62 18.35 -20.52 -8.71
C PHE A 62 17.44 -19.33 -9.02
N LEU A 63 16.90 -19.24 -10.22
CA LEU A 63 16.05 -18.13 -10.68
C LEU A 63 14.57 -18.30 -10.32
N ASP A 64 14.21 -19.35 -9.61
CA ASP A 64 12.86 -19.59 -9.16
C ASP A 64 12.43 -18.60 -8.05
N GLU A 65 11.14 -18.22 -8.04
CA GLU A 65 10.55 -17.31 -7.06
C GLU A 65 10.60 -17.81 -5.61
N SER A 66 10.78 -19.13 -5.41
CA SER A 66 11.00 -19.72 -4.08
C SER A 66 12.32 -19.29 -3.43
N GLN A 67 13.22 -18.63 -4.20
CA GLN A 67 14.48 -18.06 -3.75
C GLN A 67 15.41 -19.06 -3.05
N LEU A 68 15.48 -20.29 -3.56
CA LEU A 68 16.35 -21.32 -3.00
C LEU A 68 17.79 -20.82 -2.83
N PRO A 69 18.45 -21.11 -1.69
CA PRO A 69 19.85 -20.76 -1.50
C PRO A 69 20.75 -21.58 -2.42
N VAL A 70 21.87 -20.99 -2.87
CA VAL A 70 22.81 -21.59 -3.82
C VAL A 70 23.22 -23.03 -3.43
N PRO A 71 23.57 -23.34 -2.15
CA PRO A 71 23.90 -24.72 -1.78
C PRO A 71 22.76 -25.72 -2.04
N ARG A 72 21.51 -25.29 -1.84
CA ARG A 72 20.35 -26.15 -2.09
C ARG A 72 20.13 -26.37 -3.58
N CYS A 73 20.30 -25.34 -4.40
CA CYS A 73 20.25 -25.47 -5.86
C CYS A 73 21.32 -26.43 -6.36
N ILE A 74 22.54 -26.40 -5.79
CA ILE A 74 23.62 -27.31 -6.15
C ILE A 74 23.23 -28.77 -5.84
N ALA A 75 22.78 -29.04 -4.61
CA ALA A 75 22.38 -30.39 -4.20
C ALA A 75 21.29 -30.99 -5.11
N LEU A 76 20.28 -30.15 -5.47
CA LEU A 76 19.22 -30.58 -6.39
C LEU A 76 19.73 -30.77 -7.82
N THR A 77 20.71 -29.98 -8.25
CA THR A 77 21.35 -30.11 -9.56
C THR A 77 22.21 -31.39 -9.62
N GLU A 78 22.90 -31.74 -8.52
CA GLU A 78 23.67 -32.97 -8.39
C GLU A 78 22.76 -34.17 -8.48
N GLU A 79 21.64 -34.18 -7.79
CA GLU A 79 20.64 -35.25 -7.86
C GLU A 79 20.10 -35.43 -9.29
N TRP A 80 19.75 -34.30 -9.94
CA TRP A 80 19.31 -34.34 -11.34
C TRP A 80 20.42 -34.90 -12.28
N ALA A 81 21.68 -34.47 -12.06
CA ALA A 81 22.81 -34.94 -12.88
C ALA A 81 23.09 -36.43 -12.70
N GLN A 82 22.98 -36.95 -11.49
CA GLN A 82 23.11 -38.40 -11.23
C GLN A 82 22.09 -39.22 -12.01
N GLN A 83 20.87 -38.73 -12.13
CA GLN A 83 19.78 -39.41 -12.80
C GLN A 83 19.83 -39.30 -14.34
N ASN A 84 20.26 -38.15 -14.87
CA ASN A 84 20.13 -37.81 -16.28
C ASN A 84 21.46 -37.71 -17.04
N MET A 85 22.58 -37.45 -16.33
CA MET A 85 23.92 -37.29 -16.92
C MET A 85 25.00 -37.83 -15.98
N PRO A 86 24.98 -39.13 -15.61
CA PRO A 86 25.93 -39.69 -14.66
C PRO A 86 27.38 -39.55 -15.10
N GLU A 87 27.64 -39.47 -16.42
CA GLU A 87 28.96 -39.25 -16.99
C GLU A 87 29.55 -37.88 -16.69
N ALA A 88 28.74 -36.91 -16.29
CA ALA A 88 29.19 -35.59 -15.93
C ALA A 88 29.67 -35.49 -14.47
N MET A 89 29.55 -36.56 -13.70
CA MET A 89 29.98 -36.57 -12.30
C MET A 89 31.48 -36.82 -12.17
N PRO A 90 32.16 -36.24 -11.15
CA PRO A 90 31.63 -35.28 -10.17
C PRO A 90 31.46 -33.88 -10.73
N LEU A 91 30.42 -33.16 -10.27
CA LEU A 91 30.17 -31.80 -10.69
C LEU A 91 31.26 -30.84 -10.19
N PRO A 92 31.41 -29.68 -10.83
CA PRO A 92 32.30 -28.61 -10.35
C PRO A 92 31.93 -28.14 -8.94
N GLY A 93 32.95 -27.74 -8.16
CA GLY A 93 32.72 -27.26 -6.80
C GLY A 93 31.92 -25.97 -6.69
N TYR A 94 31.43 -25.68 -5.48
CA TYR A 94 30.57 -24.54 -5.10
C TYR A 94 30.93 -23.21 -5.78
N HIS A 95 32.20 -22.84 -5.82
CA HIS A 95 32.64 -21.56 -6.40
C HIS A 95 32.34 -21.42 -7.89
N THR A 96 32.22 -22.54 -8.62
CA THR A 96 31.85 -22.49 -10.04
C THR A 96 30.38 -22.13 -10.20
N PHE A 97 29.50 -22.78 -9.45
CA PHE A 97 28.08 -22.47 -9.41
C PHE A 97 27.82 -21.03 -8.89
N TYR A 98 28.50 -20.63 -7.82
CA TYR A 98 28.38 -19.27 -7.27
C TYR A 98 28.77 -18.20 -8.29
N ARG A 99 29.85 -18.43 -9.08
CA ARG A 99 30.23 -17.50 -10.16
C ARG A 99 29.15 -17.43 -11.25
N LYS A 100 28.49 -18.55 -11.57
CA LYS A 100 27.39 -18.58 -12.54
C LYS A 100 26.17 -17.80 -12.00
N ALA A 101 25.79 -18.02 -10.76
CA ALA A 101 24.74 -17.25 -10.10
C ALA A 101 25.06 -15.73 -10.07
N LYS A 102 26.30 -15.36 -9.76
CA LYS A 102 26.75 -13.96 -9.75
C LYS A 102 26.87 -13.35 -11.14
N ALA A 103 27.04 -14.15 -12.19
CA ALA A 103 27.09 -13.67 -13.57
C ALA A 103 25.70 -13.34 -14.13
N VAL A 104 24.61 -13.77 -13.50
CA VAL A 104 23.25 -13.39 -13.89
C VAL A 104 23.08 -11.88 -13.71
N PRO A 105 22.63 -11.16 -14.74
CA PRO A 105 22.38 -9.73 -14.62
C PRO A 105 21.40 -9.42 -13.50
N TYR A 106 21.72 -8.39 -12.69
CA TYR A 106 20.90 -8.02 -11.54
C TYR A 106 19.40 -7.84 -11.85
N PRO A 107 19.01 -7.17 -12.97
CA PRO A 107 17.58 -7.04 -13.31
C PRO A 107 16.89 -8.37 -13.55
N VAL A 108 17.58 -9.34 -14.19
CA VAL A 108 17.05 -10.69 -14.44
C VAL A 108 16.87 -11.42 -13.11
N MET A 109 17.87 -11.35 -12.24
CA MET A 109 17.83 -11.97 -10.91
C MET A 109 16.66 -11.41 -10.08
N VAL A 110 16.46 -10.08 -10.09
CA VAL A 110 15.34 -9.43 -9.39
C VAL A 110 14.00 -9.87 -9.98
N LEU A 111 13.87 -9.86 -11.32
CA LEU A 111 12.60 -10.23 -11.97
C LEU A 111 12.22 -11.68 -11.65
N CYS A 112 13.15 -12.62 -11.84
CA CYS A 112 12.87 -14.05 -11.70
C CYS A 112 12.69 -14.47 -10.23
N ARG A 113 13.49 -13.94 -9.30
CA ARG A 113 13.46 -14.36 -7.89
C ARG A 113 12.51 -13.55 -7.03
N MET A 114 12.34 -12.26 -7.32
CA MET A 114 11.59 -11.33 -6.47
C MET A 114 10.28 -10.86 -7.10
N GLY A 115 10.05 -11.25 -8.35
CA GLY A 115 8.83 -10.95 -9.09
C GLY A 115 8.79 -9.55 -9.71
N GLU A 116 7.78 -9.35 -10.53
CA GLU A 116 7.59 -8.13 -11.32
C GLU A 116 7.55 -6.86 -10.47
N LYS A 117 6.86 -6.90 -9.32
CA LYS A 117 6.75 -5.72 -8.44
C LYS A 117 8.12 -5.21 -8.02
N LYS A 118 8.99 -6.11 -7.54
CA LYS A 118 10.35 -5.75 -7.14
C LYS A 118 11.22 -5.32 -8.33
N TYR A 119 11.03 -5.94 -9.49
CA TYR A 119 11.72 -5.51 -10.72
C TYR A 119 11.35 -4.08 -11.07
N TYR A 120 10.06 -3.73 -11.10
CA TYR A 120 9.62 -2.35 -11.34
C TYR A 120 10.18 -1.39 -10.29
N ASP A 121 10.23 -1.83 -9.04
CA ASP A 121 10.75 -1.01 -7.95
C ASP A 121 12.25 -0.76 -8.00
N LEU A 122 13.06 -1.72 -8.43
CA LEU A 122 14.52 -1.67 -8.33
C LEU A 122 15.23 -1.45 -9.67
N CYS A 123 14.64 -1.92 -10.77
CA CYS A 123 15.31 -2.03 -12.06
C CYS A 123 14.64 -1.27 -13.19
N SER A 124 13.35 -0.91 -13.06
CA SER A 124 12.65 -0.19 -14.12
C SER A 124 13.22 1.21 -14.32
N PRO A 125 13.28 1.71 -15.54
CA PRO A 125 13.73 3.07 -15.82
C PRO A 125 12.92 4.09 -15.03
N TYR A 126 13.62 5.01 -14.37
CA TYR A 126 13.00 6.09 -13.61
C TYR A 126 12.59 7.21 -14.57
N ILE A 127 11.29 7.49 -14.65
CA ILE A 127 10.78 8.64 -15.38
C ILE A 127 10.97 9.89 -14.51
N ARG A 128 11.92 10.74 -14.87
CA ARG A 128 12.05 12.06 -14.24
C ARG A 128 10.87 12.92 -14.68
N ARG A 129 10.14 13.44 -13.69
CA ARG A 129 9.13 14.47 -13.95
C ARG A 129 9.82 15.84 -14.01
N GLU A 130 9.49 16.62 -15.01
CA GLU A 130 9.88 18.00 -15.11
C GLU A 130 8.87 18.86 -14.33
N TYR A 131 9.37 19.57 -13.34
CA TYR A 131 8.55 20.46 -12.53
C TYR A 131 8.76 21.93 -12.86
N GLU A 132 9.73 22.25 -13.72
CA GLU A 132 10.06 23.62 -14.11
C GLU A 132 8.94 24.29 -14.90
N SER A 133 8.25 23.51 -15.74
CA SER A 133 7.11 23.98 -16.55
C SER A 133 5.77 24.01 -15.81
N ILE A 134 5.73 23.56 -14.55
CA ILE A 134 4.51 23.50 -13.75
C ILE A 134 4.44 24.73 -12.83
N ASN A 135 3.31 25.41 -12.81
CA ASN A 135 3.04 26.49 -11.87
C ASN A 135 2.25 26.00 -10.64
N ALA A 136 2.22 26.82 -9.60
CA ALA A 136 1.36 26.56 -8.45
C ALA A 136 -0.12 26.50 -8.89
N ASN A 137 -0.87 25.56 -8.33
CA ASN A 137 -2.26 25.24 -8.68
C ASN A 137 -2.48 24.59 -10.07
N ASP A 138 -1.43 24.31 -10.85
CA ASP A 138 -1.60 23.53 -12.08
C ASP A 138 -1.95 22.09 -11.77
N PHE A 139 -1.26 21.49 -10.79
CA PHE A 139 -1.45 20.10 -10.38
C PHE A 139 -1.50 19.96 -8.88
N TRP A 140 -2.57 19.36 -8.40
CA TRP A 140 -2.61 18.85 -7.03
C TRP A 140 -2.50 17.34 -7.01
N VAL A 141 -1.75 16.83 -6.04
CA VAL A 141 -1.59 15.39 -5.80
C VAL A 141 -2.31 15.04 -4.52
N GLY A 142 -3.28 14.13 -4.62
CA GLY A 142 -4.08 13.67 -3.48
C GLY A 142 -3.71 12.26 -3.05
N ASP A 143 -3.66 12.02 -1.74
CA ASP A 143 -3.47 10.70 -1.16
C ASP A 143 -3.91 10.67 0.31
N THR A 144 -4.03 9.46 0.89
CA THR A 144 -4.41 9.27 2.28
C THR A 144 -3.34 8.47 3.02
N HIS A 145 -2.91 8.96 4.16
CA HIS A 145 -1.88 8.38 5.00
C HIS A 145 -2.42 8.04 6.39
N THR A 146 -2.08 6.87 6.91
CA THR A 146 -2.36 6.52 8.30
C THR A 146 -1.30 7.15 9.19
N LEU A 147 -1.70 8.00 10.13
CA LEU A 147 -0.76 8.60 11.09
C LEU A 147 -0.15 7.52 11.99
N ASP A 148 1.15 7.60 12.20
CA ASP A 148 1.88 6.65 13.05
C ASP A 148 1.80 7.05 14.54
N VAL A 149 0.59 7.33 15.03
CA VAL A 149 0.28 7.77 16.39
C VAL A 149 -0.97 7.03 16.86
N GLU A 150 -0.92 6.44 18.07
CA GLU A 150 -2.13 5.99 18.77
C GLU A 150 -2.76 7.18 19.47
N SER A 151 -4.04 7.40 19.25
CA SER A 151 -4.86 8.42 19.93
C SER A 151 -6.05 7.78 20.63
N MET A 152 -6.65 8.53 21.52
CA MET A 152 -7.85 8.10 22.25
C MET A 152 -9.08 8.75 21.63
N GLY A 153 -9.95 7.92 21.09
CA GLY A 153 -11.24 8.35 20.57
C GLY A 153 -12.21 8.81 21.66
N PRO A 154 -13.32 9.46 21.27
CA PRO A 154 -14.36 9.90 22.19
C PRO A 154 -14.98 8.79 23.03
N ASP A 155 -14.94 7.55 22.50
CA ASP A 155 -15.45 6.34 23.16
C ASP A 155 -14.41 5.67 24.06
N GLY A 156 -13.24 6.28 24.26
CA GLY A 156 -12.14 5.74 25.06
C GLY A 156 -11.37 4.60 24.38
N THR A 157 -11.62 4.32 23.10
CA THR A 157 -10.86 3.32 22.35
C THR A 157 -9.59 3.90 21.76
N LEU A 158 -8.52 3.10 21.74
CA LEU A 158 -7.27 3.46 21.09
C LEU A 158 -7.34 3.11 19.61
N HIS A 159 -7.00 4.08 18.78
CA HIS A 159 -6.94 3.90 17.34
C HIS A 159 -5.90 4.83 16.69
N ARG A 160 -5.71 4.67 15.39
CA ARG A 160 -4.87 5.56 14.58
C ARG A 160 -5.75 6.37 13.65
N LEU A 161 -5.46 7.66 13.53
CA LEU A 161 -6.15 8.55 12.62
C LEU A 161 -5.54 8.49 11.21
N TYR A 162 -6.32 8.92 10.24
CA TYR A 162 -5.95 9.02 8.83
C TYR A 162 -5.89 10.48 8.41
N LEU A 163 -4.85 10.82 7.67
CA LEU A 163 -4.65 12.13 7.06
C LEU A 163 -4.91 12.03 5.56
N SER A 164 -6.05 12.56 5.09
CA SER A 164 -6.28 12.79 3.67
C SER A 164 -5.77 14.17 3.30
N ALA A 165 -4.89 14.26 2.29
CA ALA A 165 -4.22 15.51 1.97
C ALA A 165 -4.10 15.75 0.47
N TRP A 166 -4.09 17.04 0.11
CA TRP A 166 -3.80 17.55 -1.22
C TRP A 166 -2.55 18.39 -1.18
N LEU A 167 -1.64 18.15 -2.11
CA LEU A 167 -0.37 18.84 -2.24
C LEU A 167 -0.27 19.51 -3.59
N ASP A 168 0.24 20.73 -3.60
CA ASP A 168 0.64 21.38 -4.84
C ASP A 168 1.92 20.75 -5.40
N ALA A 169 1.88 20.33 -6.66
CA ALA A 169 3.00 19.62 -7.27
C ALA A 169 4.24 20.49 -7.49
N ARG A 170 4.10 21.80 -7.67
CA ARG A 170 5.21 22.74 -7.89
C ARG A 170 5.98 22.99 -6.59
N SER A 171 5.29 23.46 -5.58
CA SER A 171 5.88 23.91 -4.32
C SER A 171 6.04 22.80 -3.28
N GLY A 172 5.18 21.79 -3.35
CA GLY A 172 5.08 20.73 -2.36
C GLY A 172 4.44 21.17 -1.04
N ILE A 173 3.69 22.29 -1.03
CA ILE A 173 2.87 22.67 0.13
C ILE A 173 1.65 21.77 0.23
N PHE A 174 1.17 21.57 1.44
CA PHE A 174 -0.16 21.04 1.69
C PHE A 174 -1.18 22.16 1.44
N THR A 175 -1.94 22.03 0.36
CA THR A 175 -2.99 22.99 0.01
C THR A 175 -4.24 22.78 0.85
N GLY A 176 -4.58 21.52 1.14
CA GLY A 176 -5.69 21.15 1.99
C GLY A 176 -5.52 19.76 2.58
N TRP A 177 -6.03 19.57 3.80
CA TRP A 177 -5.97 18.28 4.50
C TRP A 177 -7.14 18.12 5.46
N TYR A 178 -7.42 16.87 5.79
CA TYR A 178 -8.45 16.48 6.74
C TYR A 178 -8.02 15.24 7.50
N VAL A 179 -8.10 15.30 8.84
CA VAL A 179 -7.76 14.17 9.72
C VAL A 179 -9.06 13.55 10.21
N THR A 180 -9.14 12.22 10.16
CA THR A 180 -10.34 11.45 10.51
C THR A 180 -9.98 10.07 11.05
N ASP A 181 -10.91 9.45 11.75
CA ASP A 181 -10.83 8.06 12.21
C ASP A 181 -11.16 7.04 11.11
N SER A 182 -11.82 7.48 10.02
CA SER A 182 -12.27 6.61 8.94
C SER A 182 -11.88 7.17 7.57
N PRO A 183 -10.98 6.53 6.83
CA PRO A 183 -10.60 6.98 5.50
C PRO A 183 -11.75 6.78 4.52
N GLY A 184 -11.96 7.72 3.64
CA GLY A 184 -12.99 7.61 2.62
C GLY A 184 -13.16 8.84 1.77
N SER A 185 -14.08 8.78 0.82
CA SER A 185 -14.35 9.87 -0.12
C SER A 185 -14.74 11.18 0.57
N GLN A 186 -15.39 11.10 1.74
CA GLN A 186 -15.75 12.30 2.50
C GLN A 186 -14.51 13.04 3.04
N ALA A 187 -13.57 12.31 3.63
CA ALA A 187 -12.32 12.90 4.10
C ALA A 187 -11.55 13.57 2.96
N THR A 188 -11.51 12.93 1.80
CA THR A 188 -10.88 13.46 0.59
C THR A 188 -11.58 14.73 0.09
N LEU A 189 -12.91 14.78 0.11
CA LEU A 189 -13.69 15.97 -0.28
C LEU A 189 -13.52 17.11 0.72
N ASN A 190 -13.51 16.84 2.02
CA ASN A 190 -13.28 17.82 3.06
C ASN A 190 -11.86 18.43 2.95
N ALA A 191 -10.86 17.58 2.69
CA ALA A 191 -9.51 18.05 2.41
C ALA A 191 -9.44 18.92 1.14
N LEU A 192 -10.12 18.50 0.06
CA LEU A 192 -10.21 19.27 -1.18
C LEU A 192 -10.87 20.63 -0.96
N ARG A 193 -11.99 20.66 -0.25
CA ARG A 193 -12.72 21.90 0.08
C ARG A 193 -11.86 22.87 0.87
N LYS A 194 -11.22 22.42 1.95
CA LYS A 194 -10.28 23.25 2.73
C LYS A 194 -9.18 23.81 1.84
N GLY A 195 -8.64 23.00 0.95
CA GLY A 195 -7.62 23.42 -0.02
C GLY A 195 -8.11 24.47 -1.00
N ILE A 196 -9.28 24.30 -1.58
CA ILE A 196 -9.87 25.23 -2.55
C ILE A 196 -10.22 26.57 -1.91
N LEU A 197 -10.77 26.56 -0.70
CA LEU A 197 -11.04 27.79 0.07
C LEU A 197 -9.78 28.62 0.27
N LYS A 198 -8.67 27.95 0.59
CA LYS A 198 -7.39 28.59 0.88
C LYS A 198 -6.62 28.98 -0.39
N SER A 199 -6.52 28.06 -1.34
CA SER A 199 -5.59 28.13 -2.47
C SER A 199 -6.25 28.36 -3.82
N GLY A 200 -7.58 28.25 -3.92
CA GLY A 200 -8.33 28.27 -5.18
C GLY A 200 -8.41 26.91 -5.83
N ILE A 201 -9.17 26.80 -6.92
CA ILE A 201 -9.43 25.57 -7.65
C ILE A 201 -8.20 25.19 -8.49
N PRO A 202 -7.63 23.99 -8.36
CA PRO A 202 -6.52 23.55 -9.21
C PRO A 202 -7.00 23.27 -10.64
N SER A 203 -6.07 23.28 -11.61
CA SER A 203 -6.38 22.90 -12.98
C SER A 203 -6.53 21.38 -13.10
N ARG A 204 -5.67 20.63 -12.43
CA ARG A 204 -5.63 19.16 -12.50
C ARG A 204 -5.43 18.53 -11.13
N ALA A 205 -6.01 17.35 -10.96
CA ALA A 205 -5.82 16.51 -9.79
C ALA A 205 -5.20 15.18 -10.21
N TYR A 206 -4.09 14.82 -9.57
CA TYR A 206 -3.41 13.55 -9.74
C TYR A 206 -3.67 12.70 -8.50
N VAL A 207 -4.37 11.59 -8.69
CA VAL A 207 -4.76 10.69 -7.62
C VAL A 207 -4.32 9.27 -7.94
N ASP A 208 -4.22 8.43 -6.91
CA ASP A 208 -4.05 7.01 -7.16
C ASP A 208 -5.38 6.35 -7.55
N ASN A 209 -5.32 5.03 -7.82
CA ASN A 209 -6.52 4.26 -8.11
C ASN A 209 -7.24 3.82 -6.84
N GLY A 210 -7.05 4.52 -5.73
CA GLY A 210 -7.73 4.27 -4.45
C GLY A 210 -9.24 4.39 -4.58
N ARG A 211 -9.96 3.56 -3.84
CA ARG A 211 -11.44 3.52 -3.89
C ARG A 211 -12.06 4.84 -3.49
N GLU A 212 -11.39 5.58 -2.60
CA GLU A 212 -11.81 6.89 -2.11
C GLU A 212 -11.87 7.95 -3.22
N PHE A 213 -10.99 7.88 -4.22
CA PHE A 213 -10.93 8.84 -5.32
C PHE A 213 -11.79 8.46 -6.53
N LEU A 214 -12.09 7.16 -6.69
CA LEU A 214 -12.84 6.64 -7.83
C LEU A 214 -14.34 6.53 -7.57
N THR A 215 -14.85 7.18 -6.53
CA THR A 215 -16.28 7.23 -6.25
C THR A 215 -17.02 8.10 -7.28
N TYR A 216 -18.33 7.86 -7.43
CA TYR A 216 -19.18 8.70 -8.28
C TYR A 216 -19.17 10.16 -7.83
N ASP A 217 -19.06 10.41 -6.53
CA ASP A 217 -19.10 11.74 -5.95
C ASP A 217 -17.89 12.58 -6.35
N ILE A 218 -16.71 11.97 -6.47
CA ILE A 218 -15.46 12.67 -6.79
C ILE A 218 -15.21 12.69 -8.31
N GLY A 219 -15.00 11.51 -8.89
CA GLY A 219 -14.57 11.37 -10.28
C GLY A 219 -15.68 11.09 -11.29
N GLY A 220 -16.92 10.90 -10.85
CA GLY A 220 -18.08 10.64 -11.72
C GLY A 220 -18.12 9.26 -12.40
N ARG A 221 -17.07 8.42 -12.25
CA ARG A 221 -16.94 7.17 -13.04
C ARG A 221 -17.23 5.90 -12.27
N GLY A 222 -17.04 5.86 -10.95
CA GLY A 222 -17.16 4.66 -10.12
C GLY A 222 -16.22 3.52 -10.53
N HIS A 223 -16.10 2.50 -9.68
CA HIS A 223 -15.23 1.33 -9.93
C HIS A 223 -15.79 0.30 -10.92
N ARG A 224 -17.09 0.33 -11.18
CA ARG A 224 -17.74 -0.66 -12.06
C ARG A 224 -17.98 -0.04 -13.42
N ALA A 225 -17.56 -0.75 -14.47
CA ALA A 225 -17.98 -0.44 -15.83
C ALA A 225 -19.50 -0.30 -15.84
N LYS A 226 -20.01 0.83 -16.32
CA LYS A 226 -21.46 1.04 -16.45
C LYS A 226 -22.02 -0.06 -17.34
N LYS A 227 -23.01 -0.81 -16.86
CA LYS A 227 -23.79 -1.68 -17.74
C LYS A 227 -24.46 -0.78 -18.77
N ARG A 228 -24.10 -0.95 -20.04
CA ARG A 228 -24.78 -0.26 -21.13
C ARG A 228 -26.28 -0.62 -21.11
N LEU A 229 -27.10 0.35 -21.44
CA LEU A 229 -28.53 0.13 -21.64
C LEU A 229 -28.76 -0.82 -22.85
N ALA A 230 -29.96 -1.36 -22.97
CA ALA A 230 -30.29 -2.29 -24.05
C ALA A 230 -30.10 -1.70 -25.46
N ASP A 231 -30.11 -0.37 -25.59
CA ASP A 231 -29.85 0.39 -26.82
C ASP A 231 -28.36 0.68 -27.07
N GLY A 232 -27.48 0.16 -26.22
CA GLY A 232 -26.03 0.38 -26.31
C GLY A 232 -25.55 1.70 -25.70
N SER A 233 -26.42 2.59 -25.23
CA SER A 233 -26.09 3.84 -24.59
C SER A 233 -25.62 3.63 -23.15
N GLU A 234 -24.78 4.57 -22.65
CA GLU A 234 -24.43 4.59 -21.24
C GLU A 234 -25.54 5.28 -20.43
N PRO A 235 -25.94 4.73 -19.27
CA PRO A 235 -26.90 5.40 -18.41
C PRO A 235 -26.33 6.74 -17.96
N PHE A 236 -27.15 7.78 -17.97
CA PHE A 236 -26.78 9.09 -17.45
C PHE A 236 -26.31 8.94 -15.99
N ALA A 237 -25.20 9.58 -15.66
CA ALA A 237 -24.73 9.71 -14.31
C ALA A 237 -24.40 11.19 -14.05
N PRO A 238 -24.80 11.75 -12.90
CA PRO A 238 -24.45 13.13 -12.57
C PRO A 238 -22.93 13.31 -12.60
N PRO A 239 -22.46 14.48 -13.06
CA PRO A 239 -21.02 14.79 -13.04
C PRO A 239 -20.49 14.77 -11.61
N GLY A 240 -19.25 14.23 -11.42
CA GLY A 240 -18.57 14.27 -10.14
C GLY A 240 -18.08 15.67 -9.76
N VAL A 241 -17.58 15.83 -8.54
CA VAL A 241 -17.09 17.12 -8.04
C VAL A 241 -15.98 17.69 -8.94
N PHE A 242 -15.04 16.87 -9.37
CA PHE A 242 -13.95 17.32 -10.26
C PHE A 242 -14.48 17.87 -11.59
N GLU A 243 -15.40 17.16 -12.21
CA GLU A 243 -15.98 17.56 -13.49
C GLU A 243 -16.76 18.88 -13.37
N ARG A 244 -17.51 19.07 -12.28
CA ARG A 244 -18.26 20.32 -12.00
C ARG A 244 -17.35 21.50 -11.76
N LEU A 245 -16.24 21.29 -11.06
CA LEU A 245 -15.25 22.33 -10.81
C LEU A 245 -14.30 22.54 -11.99
N GLY A 246 -14.44 21.77 -13.06
CA GLY A 246 -13.53 21.82 -14.21
C GLY A 246 -12.10 21.42 -13.83
N ILE A 247 -11.95 20.49 -12.90
CA ILE A 247 -10.66 19.89 -12.51
C ILE A 247 -10.44 18.64 -13.38
N GLU A 248 -9.38 18.65 -14.16
CA GLU A 248 -8.99 17.47 -14.95
C GLU A 248 -8.40 16.39 -14.03
N MET A 249 -9.02 15.22 -13.98
CA MET A 249 -8.53 14.11 -13.16
C MET A 249 -7.56 13.23 -13.96
N THR A 250 -6.38 13.05 -13.43
CA THR A 250 -5.37 12.13 -13.96
C THR A 250 -5.08 11.04 -12.92
N ASN A 251 -5.27 9.79 -13.29
CA ASN A 251 -4.96 8.66 -12.42
C ASN A 251 -3.49 8.26 -12.53
N ALA A 252 -2.91 7.84 -11.42
CA ALA A 252 -1.58 7.26 -11.41
C ALA A 252 -1.55 6.00 -12.28
N ILE A 253 -0.52 5.88 -13.12
CA ILE A 253 -0.27 4.63 -13.84
C ILE A 253 0.03 3.55 -12.81
N VAL A 254 -0.71 2.45 -12.88
CA VAL A 254 -0.53 1.30 -11.98
C VAL A 254 0.94 0.88 -11.98
N ARG A 255 1.52 0.70 -10.80
CA ARG A 255 2.93 0.30 -10.55
C ARG A 255 4.00 1.38 -10.78
N ASN A 256 3.64 2.66 -10.90
CA ASN A 256 4.61 3.77 -10.94
C ASN A 256 4.55 4.63 -9.67
N ALA A 257 4.57 4.00 -8.50
CA ALA A 257 4.44 4.64 -7.19
C ALA A 257 5.60 5.60 -6.87
N ARG A 258 6.81 5.32 -7.35
CA ARG A 258 8.03 6.11 -7.05
C ARG A 258 8.00 7.57 -7.50
N ALA A 259 7.02 7.94 -8.30
CA ALA A 259 6.91 9.29 -8.82
C ALA A 259 5.98 10.20 -8.00
N LYS A 260 5.46 9.75 -6.85
CA LYS A 260 4.53 10.55 -6.05
C LYS A 260 5.28 11.45 -5.07
N LEU A 261 5.14 12.75 -5.27
CA LEU A 261 5.59 13.78 -4.32
C LEU A 261 4.96 13.58 -2.94
N VAL A 262 3.71 13.14 -2.91
CA VAL A 262 2.91 12.98 -1.68
C VAL A 262 3.50 11.93 -0.73
N GLU A 263 4.04 10.81 -1.24
CA GLU A 263 4.65 9.77 -0.40
C GLU A 263 5.85 10.32 0.40
N ARG A 264 6.69 11.14 -0.24
CA ARG A 264 7.80 11.81 0.45
C ARG A 264 7.31 12.79 1.50
N ARG A 265 6.27 13.56 1.19
CA ARG A 265 5.69 14.50 2.16
C ARG A 265 5.01 13.81 3.33
N PHE A 266 4.44 12.61 3.13
CA PHE A 266 3.95 11.80 4.25
C PHE A 266 5.07 11.22 5.11
N GLU A 267 6.22 10.91 4.52
CA GLU A 267 7.41 10.59 5.31
C GLU A 267 7.86 11.78 6.16
N ASP A 268 7.77 13.00 5.62
CA ASP A 268 8.00 14.22 6.41
C ASP A 268 6.97 14.35 7.54
N VAL A 269 5.67 14.08 7.31
CA VAL A 269 4.62 14.05 8.36
C VAL A 269 5.00 13.06 9.47
N LYS A 270 5.46 11.86 9.10
CA LYS A 270 5.95 10.88 10.08
C LYS A 270 7.11 11.45 10.91
N ASN A 271 8.09 12.05 10.24
CA ASN A 271 9.33 12.50 10.87
C ASN A 271 9.14 13.76 11.72
N TYR A 272 8.34 14.71 11.26
CA TYR A 272 8.18 16.03 11.89
C TYR A 272 6.92 16.14 12.77
N ILE A 273 5.98 15.22 12.66
CA ILE A 273 4.74 15.25 13.45
C ILE A 273 4.60 13.98 14.28
N SER A 274 4.45 12.80 13.64
CA SER A 274 4.13 11.57 14.36
C SER A 274 5.16 11.19 15.41
N ARG A 275 6.45 11.39 15.13
CA ARG A 275 7.55 11.08 16.07
C ARG A 275 7.59 11.97 17.32
N LEU A 276 6.91 13.09 17.31
CA LEU A 276 6.83 13.98 18.48
C LEU A 276 5.90 13.43 19.57
N PHE A 277 4.97 12.57 19.20
CA PHE A 277 4.01 12.01 20.16
C PHE A 277 4.62 10.88 20.99
N PRO A 278 4.29 10.81 22.30
CA PRO A 278 4.68 9.70 23.16
C PRO A 278 4.17 8.34 22.66
N THR A 279 3.02 8.34 21.98
CA THR A 279 2.33 7.19 21.42
C THR A 279 2.70 6.89 19.96
N TYR A 280 3.86 7.35 19.50
CA TYR A 280 4.38 7.00 18.18
C TYR A 280 4.51 5.49 18.01
N THR A 281 3.91 4.95 16.94
CA THR A 281 3.83 3.49 16.69
C THR A 281 4.97 2.94 15.84
N GLY A 282 5.68 3.80 15.12
CA GLY A 282 6.60 3.40 14.05
C GLY A 282 5.85 3.06 12.75
N GLY A 283 6.47 3.32 11.62
CA GLY A 283 5.94 2.95 10.30
C GLY A 283 6.00 1.44 10.00
N ASN A 284 6.81 0.70 10.77
CA ASN A 284 6.96 -0.76 10.68
C ASN A 284 7.37 -1.33 12.04
N VAL A 285 7.42 -2.67 12.12
CA VAL A 285 7.73 -3.39 13.38
C VAL A 285 9.11 -3.04 13.93
N VAL A 286 10.09 -2.77 13.07
CA VAL A 286 11.47 -2.45 13.45
C VAL A 286 11.57 -1.04 14.05
N GLU A 287 10.80 -0.10 13.52
CA GLU A 287 10.78 1.30 14.00
C GLU A 287 9.94 1.49 15.28
N LYS A 288 9.16 0.48 15.67
CA LYS A 288 8.26 0.56 16.83
C LYS A 288 9.05 0.79 18.12
N PRO A 289 8.81 1.91 18.85
CA PRO A 289 9.52 2.19 20.09
C PRO A 289 9.18 1.18 21.20
N ASN A 290 10.19 0.66 21.89
CA ASN A 290 9.99 -0.26 23.02
C ASN A 290 9.16 0.37 24.14
N ARG A 291 9.27 1.70 24.34
CA ARG A 291 8.52 2.45 25.34
C ARG A 291 7.00 2.48 25.11
N LEU A 292 6.56 2.30 23.85
CA LEU A 292 5.13 2.42 23.50
C LEU A 292 4.24 1.49 24.35
N LYS A 293 4.65 0.23 24.53
CA LYS A 293 3.89 -0.72 25.37
C LYS A 293 3.72 -0.22 26.81
N ALA A 294 4.75 0.41 27.37
CA ALA A 294 4.71 0.95 28.72
C ALA A 294 3.81 2.19 28.83
N VAL A 295 3.88 3.09 27.84
CA VAL A 295 3.02 4.28 27.75
C VAL A 295 1.55 3.86 27.66
N LEU A 296 1.22 2.96 26.74
CA LEU A 296 -0.17 2.48 26.56
C LEU A 296 -0.70 1.74 27.79
N LYS A 297 0.16 0.95 28.48
CA LYS A 297 -0.24 0.24 29.71
C LYS A 297 -0.49 1.16 30.88
N ARG A 298 0.27 2.24 31.02
CA ARG A 298 0.09 3.23 32.09
C ARG A 298 -1.10 4.15 31.83
N GLY A 299 -1.51 4.32 30.57
CA GLY A 299 -2.57 5.25 30.15
C GLY A 299 -2.18 6.73 30.32
N GLU A 300 -0.90 7.02 30.58
CA GLU A 300 -0.39 8.38 30.75
C GLU A 300 0.03 8.96 29.39
N HIS A 301 -0.28 10.24 29.19
CA HIS A 301 0.13 10.99 27.99
C HIS A 301 -0.35 10.40 26.66
N ILE A 302 -1.51 9.74 26.65
CA ILE A 302 -2.16 9.32 25.41
C ILE A 302 -2.93 10.53 24.88
N PRO A 303 -2.58 11.05 23.68
CA PRO A 303 -3.28 12.21 23.12
C PRO A 303 -4.70 11.81 22.71
N THR A 304 -5.63 12.72 22.87
CA THR A 304 -6.97 12.62 22.29
C THR A 304 -6.92 12.89 20.78
N ASP A 305 -7.94 12.47 20.05
CA ASP A 305 -8.07 12.77 18.63
C ASP A 305 -8.00 14.26 18.34
N ALA A 306 -8.68 15.06 19.17
CA ALA A 306 -8.67 16.52 19.03
C ALA A 306 -7.26 17.13 19.18
N GLU A 307 -6.46 16.63 20.12
CA GLU A 307 -5.07 17.07 20.29
C GLU A 307 -4.18 16.68 19.12
N VAL A 308 -4.35 15.47 18.57
CA VAL A 308 -3.63 15.04 17.37
C VAL A 308 -4.01 15.88 16.16
N ILE A 309 -5.32 16.13 15.96
CA ILE A 309 -5.83 16.97 14.86
C ILE A 309 -5.26 18.39 14.98
N ALA A 310 -5.34 19.00 16.14
CA ALA A 310 -4.83 20.35 16.36
C ALA A 310 -3.31 20.46 16.14
N ALA A 311 -2.55 19.46 16.57
CA ALA A 311 -1.11 19.40 16.33
C ALA A 311 -0.79 19.25 14.84
N VAL A 312 -1.49 18.36 14.13
CA VAL A 312 -1.34 18.17 12.68
C VAL A 312 -1.65 19.46 11.94
N ASP A 313 -2.78 20.12 12.24
CA ASP A 313 -3.18 21.37 11.61
C ASP A 313 -2.11 22.46 11.81
N THR A 314 -1.64 22.64 13.04
CA THR A 314 -0.64 23.66 13.38
C THR A 314 0.71 23.39 12.72
N LEU A 315 1.19 22.14 12.76
CA LEU A 315 2.51 21.79 12.26
C LEU A 315 2.55 21.73 10.72
N ILE A 316 1.48 21.30 10.07
CA ILE A 316 1.41 21.37 8.61
C ILE A 316 1.42 22.82 8.15
N GLU A 317 0.58 23.66 8.73
CA GLU A 317 0.45 25.06 8.32
C GLU A 317 1.70 25.88 8.65
N GLY A 318 2.10 25.87 9.92
CA GLY A 318 3.13 26.78 10.43
C GLY A 318 4.56 26.29 10.27
N TYR A 319 4.75 24.98 10.11
CA TYR A 319 6.08 24.40 9.98
C TYR A 319 6.32 23.78 8.60
N MET A 320 5.56 22.74 8.20
CA MET A 320 5.86 21.99 6.99
C MET A 320 5.65 22.80 5.70
N ASN A 321 4.64 23.69 5.64
CA ASN A 321 4.44 24.56 4.49
C ASN A 321 5.46 25.70 4.43
N CYS A 322 6.05 26.07 5.56
CA CYS A 322 7.09 27.09 5.67
C CYS A 322 8.52 26.54 5.57
N ASP A 323 8.67 25.22 5.53
CA ASP A 323 9.96 24.54 5.42
C ASP A 323 10.65 24.81 4.07
N ASP A 324 11.94 24.53 3.99
CA ASP A 324 12.75 24.73 2.80
C ASP A 324 12.26 23.91 1.62
N TYR A 325 12.35 24.51 0.43
CA TYR A 325 11.99 23.84 -0.80
C TYR A 325 12.94 22.68 -1.12
N GLY A 326 12.43 21.47 -0.96
CA GLY A 326 13.17 20.22 -1.26
C GLY A 326 12.97 19.67 -2.68
N GLY A 327 12.29 20.38 -3.57
CA GLY A 327 12.01 19.94 -4.94
C GLY A 327 13.24 20.00 -5.87
N SER A 328 13.04 19.64 -7.15
CA SER A 328 14.13 19.53 -8.14
C SER A 328 14.45 20.81 -8.89
N VAL A 329 13.59 21.83 -8.81
CA VAL A 329 13.76 23.09 -9.56
C VAL A 329 14.89 23.91 -8.94
N ALA A 330 15.90 24.20 -9.73
CA ALA A 330 17.12 24.86 -9.25
C ALA A 330 16.89 26.30 -8.77
N GLU A 331 16.02 27.04 -9.45
CA GLU A 331 15.70 28.44 -9.15
C GLU A 331 14.96 28.63 -7.82
N ASP A 332 14.35 27.58 -7.31
CA ASP A 332 13.59 27.61 -6.07
C ASP A 332 14.40 27.16 -4.84
N LYS A 333 15.65 26.78 -5.05
CA LYS A 333 16.54 26.40 -3.94
C LYS A 333 16.84 27.58 -3.04
N GLY A 334 16.77 27.34 -1.72
CA GLY A 334 16.97 28.37 -0.71
C GLY A 334 15.74 29.21 -0.39
N LYS A 335 14.61 28.94 -1.02
CA LYS A 335 13.31 29.53 -0.70
C LYS A 335 12.50 28.58 0.19
N SER A 336 11.56 29.10 0.96
CA SER A 336 10.56 28.27 1.61
C SER A 336 9.51 27.78 0.60
N ARG A 337 8.86 26.65 0.89
CA ARG A 337 7.81 26.08 0.02
C ARG A 337 6.67 27.06 -0.23
N ILE A 338 6.25 27.80 0.80
CA ILE A 338 5.20 28.79 0.66
C ILE A 338 5.63 29.98 -0.19
N GLN A 339 6.91 30.38 -0.16
CA GLN A 339 7.46 31.39 -1.08
C GLN A 339 7.43 30.91 -2.52
N VAL A 340 7.86 29.67 -2.77
CA VAL A 340 7.80 29.06 -4.11
C VAL A 340 6.37 29.05 -4.63
N TRP A 341 5.41 28.70 -3.76
CA TRP A 341 3.99 28.69 -4.14
C TRP A 341 3.50 30.10 -4.54
N HIS A 342 3.78 31.12 -3.73
CA HIS A 342 3.37 32.48 -4.00
C HIS A 342 4.03 33.08 -5.25
N GLU A 343 5.31 32.83 -5.46
CA GLU A 343 6.05 33.32 -6.64
C GLU A 343 5.57 32.65 -7.91
N SER A 344 5.37 31.34 -7.87
CA SER A 344 4.86 30.58 -9.01
C SER A 344 3.43 30.98 -9.39
N LEU A 345 2.58 31.31 -8.43
CA LEU A 345 1.25 31.87 -8.72
C LEU A 345 1.28 33.21 -9.44
N ARG A 346 2.27 34.07 -9.14
CA ARG A 346 2.39 35.38 -9.80
C ARG A 346 2.76 35.25 -11.27
N ASN A 347 3.52 34.22 -11.62
CA ASN A 347 4.00 34.00 -12.98
C ASN A 347 3.09 33.07 -13.80
N GLY A 348 2.09 32.48 -13.17
CA GLY A 348 1.21 31.47 -13.75
C GLY A 348 -0.23 31.92 -13.93
N VAL A 349 -1.11 30.93 -14.03
CA VAL A 349 -2.55 31.12 -14.19
C VAL A 349 -3.12 31.81 -12.96
N ALA A 350 -3.98 32.79 -13.19
CA ALA A 350 -4.67 33.50 -12.13
C ALA A 350 -5.38 32.50 -11.20
N ARG A 351 -5.23 32.71 -9.88
CA ARG A 351 -5.95 31.93 -8.87
C ARG A 351 -7.44 31.92 -9.20
N ARG A 352 -7.99 30.73 -9.41
CA ARG A 352 -9.40 30.52 -9.71
C ARG A 352 -10.18 30.35 -8.38
N PRO A 353 -10.88 31.39 -7.89
CA PRO A 353 -11.64 31.28 -6.66
C PRO A 353 -12.86 30.37 -6.89
N ALA A 354 -13.27 29.67 -5.86
CA ALA A 354 -14.54 28.95 -5.86
C ALA A 354 -15.67 29.92 -5.53
N SER A 355 -16.80 29.81 -6.23
CA SER A 355 -18.04 30.48 -5.83
C SER A 355 -18.67 29.78 -4.63
N ASP A 356 -19.60 30.46 -3.93
CA ASP A 356 -20.36 29.83 -2.85
C ASP A 356 -21.17 28.62 -3.34
N ASP A 357 -21.66 28.68 -4.57
CA ASP A 357 -22.37 27.56 -5.20
C ASP A 357 -21.40 26.37 -5.45
N ASP A 358 -20.18 26.62 -5.90
CA ASP A 358 -19.17 25.57 -6.07
C ASP A 358 -18.85 24.89 -4.72
N LEU A 359 -18.71 25.69 -3.67
CA LEU A 359 -18.43 25.19 -2.32
C LEU A 359 -19.57 24.37 -1.74
N GLN A 360 -20.81 24.82 -1.96
CA GLN A 360 -21.99 24.04 -1.56
C GLN A 360 -22.13 22.75 -2.38
N LEU A 361 -21.87 22.80 -3.70
CA LEU A 361 -21.92 21.62 -4.57
C LEU A 361 -20.87 20.57 -4.18
N MET A 362 -19.73 20.97 -3.64
CA MET A 362 -18.69 20.05 -3.16
C MET A 362 -19.10 19.25 -1.93
N LEU A 363 -19.95 19.80 -1.09
CA LEU A 363 -20.44 19.13 0.12
C LEU A 363 -21.53 18.09 -0.19
N LEU A 364 -22.22 18.27 -1.32
CA LEU A 364 -23.39 17.47 -1.63
C LEU A 364 -23.00 16.14 -2.30
N ARG A 365 -23.20 15.07 -1.59
CA ARG A 365 -23.15 13.73 -2.17
C ARG A 365 -24.36 13.47 -3.05
N THR A 366 -24.15 12.77 -4.14
CA THR A 366 -25.23 12.37 -5.04
C THR A 366 -25.65 10.93 -4.74
N SER A 367 -26.94 10.72 -4.48
CA SER A 367 -27.50 9.38 -4.32
C SER A 367 -27.53 8.61 -5.65
N LYS A 368 -27.72 7.28 -5.57
CA LYS A 368 -28.26 6.55 -6.72
C LYS A 368 -29.65 7.08 -7.04
N PRO A 369 -30.16 6.91 -8.30
CA PRO A 369 -31.52 7.31 -8.61
C PRO A 369 -32.53 6.72 -7.63
N VAL A 370 -33.29 7.57 -6.98
CA VAL A 370 -34.33 7.21 -6.00
C VAL A 370 -35.68 7.49 -6.60
N ARG A 371 -36.65 6.63 -6.32
CA ARG A 371 -38.04 6.87 -6.77
C ARG A 371 -38.81 7.68 -5.74
N ILE A 372 -39.49 8.72 -6.16
CA ILE A 372 -40.35 9.53 -5.30
C ILE A 372 -41.55 8.68 -4.85
N GLY A 373 -41.66 8.50 -3.54
CA GLY A 373 -42.75 7.78 -2.89
C GLY A 373 -43.76 8.71 -2.20
N ARG A 374 -44.74 8.12 -1.47
CA ARG A 374 -45.71 8.88 -0.66
C ARG A 374 -45.06 9.66 0.49
N ARG A 375 -43.87 9.25 0.94
CA ARG A 375 -43.08 9.90 1.99
C ARG A 375 -42.02 10.86 1.45
N GLY A 376 -42.08 11.17 0.15
CA GLY A 376 -41.07 11.93 -0.56
C GLY A 376 -39.94 11.04 -1.09
N VAL A 377 -38.68 11.44 -0.88
CA VAL A 377 -37.51 10.65 -1.27
C VAL A 377 -36.88 10.04 -0.02
N THR A 378 -36.56 8.75 -0.11
CA THR A 378 -35.92 8.00 0.97
C THR A 378 -34.46 7.74 0.63
N LEU A 379 -33.54 8.22 1.46
CA LEU A 379 -32.13 7.90 1.38
C LEU A 379 -31.77 6.78 2.35
N LYS A 380 -31.03 5.80 1.84
CA LYS A 380 -30.43 4.73 2.67
C LYS A 380 -28.97 5.06 2.93
N LEU A 381 -28.70 5.61 4.10
CA LEU A 381 -27.36 5.97 4.54
C LEU A 381 -26.94 5.05 5.68
N HIS A 382 -25.87 4.29 5.47
CA HIS A 382 -25.30 3.44 6.51
C HIS A 382 -26.29 2.46 7.18
N GLY A 383 -27.32 2.04 6.43
CA GLY A 383 -28.36 1.14 6.93
C GLY A 383 -29.53 1.84 7.64
N LEU A 384 -29.51 3.17 7.71
CA LEU A 384 -30.61 3.99 8.16
C LEU A 384 -31.41 4.47 6.95
N GLU A 385 -32.73 4.50 7.08
CA GLU A 385 -33.64 5.10 6.10
C GLU A 385 -34.05 6.49 6.58
N LEU A 386 -33.70 7.51 5.79
CA LEU A 386 -34.05 8.90 6.05
C LEU A 386 -35.02 9.36 4.98
N ASP A 387 -36.18 9.85 5.38
CA ASP A 387 -37.20 10.37 4.49
C ASP A 387 -37.14 11.89 4.43
N PHE A 388 -37.20 12.43 3.21
CA PHE A 388 -37.19 13.87 2.94
C PHE A 388 -38.42 14.21 2.11
N TYR A 389 -39.19 15.20 2.59
CA TYR A 389 -40.52 15.45 2.07
C TYR A 389 -40.73 16.93 1.74
N THR A 390 -41.37 17.17 0.60
CA THR A 390 -42.03 18.43 0.26
C THR A 390 -43.31 18.12 -0.52
N PRO A 391 -44.43 18.85 -0.30
CA PRO A 391 -45.66 18.66 -1.00
C PRO A 391 -45.53 18.73 -2.53
N GLU A 392 -44.69 19.63 -3.02
CA GLU A 392 -44.42 19.81 -4.44
C GLU A 392 -43.88 18.54 -5.09
N LEU A 393 -42.92 17.90 -4.41
CA LEU A 393 -42.30 16.68 -4.89
C LEU A 393 -43.30 15.52 -5.01
N VAL A 394 -44.15 15.32 -3.98
CA VAL A 394 -45.06 14.20 -3.91
C VAL A 394 -46.27 14.43 -4.82
N ASN A 395 -46.84 15.63 -4.82
CA ASN A 395 -48.05 15.91 -5.58
C ASN A 395 -47.82 15.98 -7.09
N MET A 396 -46.67 16.48 -7.52
CA MET A 396 -46.38 16.74 -8.93
C MET A 396 -45.53 15.65 -9.60
N ARG A 397 -44.75 14.88 -8.86
CA ARG A 397 -43.72 13.99 -9.43
C ARG A 397 -43.67 12.59 -8.81
N MET A 398 -44.74 12.15 -8.18
CA MET A 398 -44.79 10.82 -7.57
C MET A 398 -44.48 9.71 -8.59
N LYS A 399 -43.62 8.74 -8.21
CA LYS A 399 -43.10 7.62 -9.01
C LYS A 399 -41.98 7.98 -10.00
N GLU A 400 -41.65 9.25 -10.22
CA GLU A 400 -40.50 9.64 -11.00
C GLU A 400 -39.18 9.20 -10.30
N LYS A 401 -38.14 9.00 -11.09
CA LYS A 401 -36.77 8.79 -10.57
C LYS A 401 -36.06 10.13 -10.51
N VAL A 402 -35.37 10.35 -9.41
CA VAL A 402 -34.64 11.59 -9.15
C VAL A 402 -33.28 11.29 -8.52
N TYR A 403 -32.33 12.20 -8.68
CA TYR A 403 -31.12 12.22 -7.90
C TYR A 403 -31.32 13.10 -6.68
N VAL A 404 -30.77 12.64 -5.56
CA VAL A 404 -30.79 13.40 -4.31
C VAL A 404 -29.36 13.77 -3.94
N ARG A 405 -29.12 15.04 -3.73
CA ARG A 405 -27.86 15.55 -3.24
C ARG A 405 -28.03 16.00 -1.79
N TYR A 406 -27.14 15.56 -0.94
CA TYR A 406 -27.21 15.77 0.48
C TYR A 406 -25.81 16.09 1.04
N ASP A 407 -25.78 16.95 2.06
CA ASP A 407 -24.58 17.18 2.85
C ASP A 407 -24.48 16.07 3.91
N PRO A 408 -23.38 15.30 3.95
CA PRO A 408 -23.22 14.28 5.00
C PRO A 408 -23.09 14.87 6.42
N GLU A 409 -22.68 16.12 6.55
CA GLU A 409 -22.54 16.81 7.84
C GLU A 409 -23.84 17.51 8.28
N ASP A 410 -24.73 17.79 7.32
CA ASP A 410 -26.05 18.39 7.58
C ASP A 410 -27.15 17.66 6.80
N LEU A 411 -27.84 16.76 7.45
CA LEU A 411 -28.95 15.98 6.90
C LEU A 411 -30.32 16.63 7.20
N SER A 412 -30.36 17.88 7.60
CA SER A 412 -31.62 18.61 7.86
C SER A 412 -32.45 18.77 6.58
N SER A 413 -31.79 18.85 5.43
CA SER A 413 -32.45 18.95 4.11
C SER A 413 -31.61 18.33 3.00
N VAL A 414 -32.28 18.02 1.89
CA VAL A 414 -31.62 17.51 0.68
C VAL A 414 -32.06 18.30 -0.53
N ARG A 415 -31.22 18.35 -1.56
CA ARG A 415 -31.54 18.93 -2.87
C ARG A 415 -31.91 17.82 -3.84
N VAL A 416 -33.06 17.97 -4.51
CA VAL A 416 -33.58 16.98 -5.44
C VAL A 416 -33.41 17.47 -6.87
N TYR A 417 -32.93 16.58 -7.74
CA TYR A 417 -32.65 16.84 -9.14
C TYR A 417 -33.33 15.77 -10.02
N ASP A 418 -33.79 16.18 -11.20
CA ASP A 418 -34.31 15.21 -12.16
C ASP A 418 -33.21 14.32 -12.77
N MET A 419 -33.60 13.44 -13.72
CA MET A 419 -32.65 12.54 -14.36
C MET A 419 -31.70 13.25 -15.34
N GLU A 420 -32.01 14.49 -15.75
CA GLU A 420 -31.19 15.39 -16.57
C GLU A 420 -30.36 16.37 -15.74
N ASP A 421 -30.29 16.15 -14.43
CA ASP A 421 -29.51 16.96 -13.47
C ASP A 421 -30.02 18.41 -13.28
N ARG A 422 -31.31 18.66 -13.59
CA ARG A 422 -31.94 19.96 -13.32
C ARG A 422 -32.47 19.98 -11.89
N PHE A 423 -32.20 21.06 -11.19
CA PHE A 423 -32.67 21.28 -9.82
C PHE A 423 -34.22 21.33 -9.78
N LEU A 424 -34.80 20.60 -8.86
CA LEU A 424 -36.25 20.57 -8.65
C LEU A 424 -36.67 21.32 -7.41
N CYS A 425 -36.16 20.95 -6.24
CA CYS A 425 -36.52 21.56 -4.96
C CYS A 425 -35.54 21.18 -3.86
N VAL A 426 -35.65 21.87 -2.72
CA VAL A 426 -35.07 21.46 -1.45
C VAL A 426 -36.13 20.73 -0.64
N ALA A 427 -35.84 19.51 -0.20
CA ALA A 427 -36.75 18.71 0.62
C ALA A 427 -36.18 18.62 2.06
N PRO A 428 -36.86 19.16 3.07
CA PRO A 428 -36.45 19.01 4.45
C PRO A 428 -36.64 17.58 4.94
N GLN A 429 -35.84 17.20 5.95
CA GLN A 429 -35.97 15.90 6.59
C GLN A 429 -37.33 15.77 7.28
N ASN A 430 -38.00 14.65 7.06
CA ASN A 430 -39.21 14.32 7.79
C ASN A 430 -38.86 13.77 9.17
N LYS A 431 -38.83 14.65 10.17
CA LYS A 431 -38.42 14.34 11.56
C LYS A 431 -39.22 13.22 12.24
N LEU A 432 -40.41 12.90 11.73
CA LEU A 432 -41.26 11.81 12.27
C LEU A 432 -40.70 10.41 11.98
N THR A 433 -39.81 10.28 10.97
CA THR A 433 -39.34 8.98 10.51
C THR A 433 -37.92 8.63 11.00
N ALA A 434 -37.09 9.65 11.29
CA ALA A 434 -35.66 9.44 11.51
C ALA A 434 -35.18 9.60 12.95
N GLY A 435 -36.08 9.83 13.90
CA GLY A 435 -35.70 9.86 15.32
C GLY A 435 -34.64 10.89 15.67
N TYR A 436 -34.67 12.08 15.06
CA TYR A 436 -33.80 13.23 15.43
C TYR A 436 -32.34 13.20 14.95
N LEU A 437 -31.99 12.47 13.89
CA LEU A 437 -30.64 12.52 13.34
C LEU A 437 -30.47 13.76 12.45
N GLU A 438 -29.74 14.75 12.93
CA GLU A 438 -29.56 16.05 12.27
C GLU A 438 -28.20 16.21 11.60
N ASN A 439 -27.17 15.42 12.00
CA ASN A 439 -25.82 15.52 11.46
C ASN A 439 -25.12 14.17 11.28
N GLN A 440 -23.99 14.17 10.60
CA GLN A 440 -23.21 12.99 10.30
C GLN A 440 -22.53 12.38 11.54
N GLU A 441 -22.25 13.16 12.57
CA GLU A 441 -21.59 12.72 13.78
C GLU A 441 -22.48 11.71 14.55
N GLN A 442 -23.76 12.01 14.65
CA GLN A 442 -24.75 11.08 15.23
C GLN A 442 -24.91 9.80 14.41
N ILE A 443 -24.77 9.88 13.08
CA ILE A 443 -24.75 8.70 12.21
C ILE A 443 -23.46 7.91 12.41
N ALA A 444 -22.31 8.59 12.57
CA ALA A 444 -21.03 7.94 12.81
C ALA A 444 -21.04 7.15 14.13
N ASP A 445 -21.62 7.71 15.19
CA ASP A 445 -21.76 7.06 16.49
C ASP A 445 -22.66 5.81 16.42
N LEU A 446 -23.80 5.91 15.74
CA LEU A 446 -24.68 4.77 15.48
C LEU A 446 -23.99 3.70 14.63
N MET A 447 -23.15 4.11 13.68
CA MET A 447 -22.36 3.19 12.87
C MET A 447 -21.25 2.52 13.66
N ALA A 448 -20.59 3.26 14.55
CA ALA A 448 -19.59 2.69 15.44
C ALA A 448 -20.23 1.64 16.37
N ALA A 449 -21.42 1.92 16.91
CA ALA A 449 -22.19 0.97 17.70
C ALA A 449 -22.61 -0.27 16.89
N LYS A 450 -23.08 -0.07 15.64
CA LYS A 450 -23.43 -1.18 14.73
C LYS A 450 -22.21 -2.04 14.38
N ARG A 451 -21.07 -1.43 14.08
CA ARG A 451 -19.81 -2.16 13.80
C ARG A 451 -19.35 -2.96 15.01
N ARG A 452 -19.47 -2.40 16.24
CA ARG A 452 -19.15 -3.13 17.48
C ARG A 452 -20.05 -4.35 17.65
N ALA A 453 -21.35 -4.20 17.42
CA ALA A 453 -22.30 -5.30 17.45
C ALA A 453 -22.02 -6.36 16.38
N GLU A 454 -21.74 -5.95 15.13
CA GLU A 454 -21.37 -6.87 14.04
C GLU A 454 -20.05 -7.59 14.32
N LYS A 455 -19.06 -6.91 14.92
CA LYS A 455 -17.79 -7.50 15.32
C LYS A 455 -17.99 -8.57 16.39
N ALA A 456 -18.79 -8.27 17.41
CA ALA A 456 -19.14 -9.23 18.46
C ALA A 456 -19.87 -10.48 17.90
N VAL A 457 -20.80 -10.27 16.95
CA VAL A 457 -21.50 -11.38 16.29
C VAL A 457 -20.55 -12.21 15.43
N ARG A 458 -19.62 -11.58 14.71
CA ARG A 458 -18.60 -12.27 13.91
C ARG A 458 -17.63 -13.06 14.79
N GLU A 459 -17.19 -12.48 15.90
CA GLU A 459 -16.31 -13.15 16.87
C GLU A 459 -17.02 -14.35 17.52
N TYR A 460 -18.29 -14.20 17.89
CA TYR A 460 -19.11 -15.29 18.38
C TYR A 460 -19.36 -16.37 17.32
N GLY A 461 -19.69 -15.97 16.07
CA GLY A 461 -19.84 -16.89 14.95
C GLY A 461 -18.55 -17.62 14.57
N ALA A 462 -17.39 -16.97 14.71
CA ALA A 462 -16.09 -17.62 14.55
C ALA A 462 -15.82 -18.61 15.67
N ALA A 463 -16.16 -18.25 16.93
CA ALA A 463 -16.03 -19.15 18.07
C ALA A 463 -16.94 -20.39 17.95
N LEU A 464 -18.14 -20.22 17.39
CA LEU A 464 -19.06 -21.35 17.13
C LEU A 464 -18.63 -22.24 15.95
N ARG A 465 -17.83 -21.74 15.02
CA ARG A 465 -17.33 -22.51 13.87
C ARG A 465 -16.04 -23.25 14.15
N LEU A 466 -15.36 -22.98 15.25
CA LEU A 466 -14.16 -23.71 15.66
C LEU A 466 -14.33 -25.25 15.77
N PRO A 467 -15.51 -25.81 16.09
CA PRO A 467 -15.70 -27.26 16.07
C PRO A 467 -15.88 -27.86 14.68
N ASP A 468 -16.24 -27.09 13.67
CA ASP A 468 -16.68 -27.68 12.40
C ASP A 468 -15.60 -27.89 11.34
N ASP A 469 -14.39 -27.32 11.42
CA ASP A 469 -13.37 -27.54 10.39
C ASP A 469 -11.87 -27.29 10.71
N PRO A 470 -11.38 -27.34 11.95
CA PRO A 470 -9.92 -27.41 12.15
C PRO A 470 -9.38 -28.81 11.81
N ASP A 471 -10.24 -29.83 11.77
CA ASP A 471 -9.80 -31.22 11.61
C ASP A 471 -9.44 -31.58 10.17
N ARG A 472 -10.02 -30.97 9.17
CA ARG A 472 -9.74 -31.35 7.78
C ARG A 472 -8.29 -31.03 7.36
N ALA A 473 -7.79 -29.84 7.69
CA ALA A 473 -6.40 -29.45 7.41
C ALA A 473 -5.42 -30.27 8.27
N LEU A 474 -5.74 -30.48 9.55
CA LEU A 474 -4.94 -31.28 10.46
C LEU A 474 -4.98 -32.76 10.08
N THR A 475 -6.15 -33.31 9.75
CA THR A 475 -6.32 -34.69 9.29
C THR A 475 -5.58 -34.95 7.98
N LEU A 476 -5.65 -34.00 7.05
CA LEU A 476 -4.87 -34.08 5.79
C LEU A 476 -3.37 -33.97 6.04
N ALA A 477 -2.95 -33.05 6.92
CA ALA A 477 -1.54 -32.91 7.29
C ALA A 477 -1.03 -34.15 8.03
N THR A 478 -1.84 -34.73 8.93
CA THR A 478 -1.52 -35.97 9.66
C THR A 478 -1.49 -37.17 8.72
N ALA A 479 -2.44 -37.28 7.80
CA ALA A 479 -2.43 -38.34 6.78
C ALA A 479 -1.24 -38.22 5.82
N LEU A 480 -0.85 -36.98 5.47
CA LEU A 480 0.36 -36.71 4.69
C LEU A 480 1.63 -37.09 5.45
N ALA A 481 1.69 -36.73 6.74
CA ALA A 481 2.79 -37.10 7.63
C ALA A 481 2.87 -38.62 7.83
N GLN A 482 1.74 -39.30 8.00
CA GLN A 482 1.67 -40.75 8.13
C GLN A 482 2.16 -41.44 6.85
N ARG A 483 1.73 -40.96 5.69
CA ARG A 483 2.19 -41.47 4.40
C ARG A 483 3.71 -41.29 4.21
N ASN A 484 4.26 -40.19 4.69
CA ASN A 484 5.70 -39.94 4.68
C ASN A 484 6.45 -40.86 5.68
N LEU A 485 5.87 -41.12 6.84
CA LEU A 485 6.41 -42.07 7.82
C LEU A 485 6.39 -43.50 7.27
N ASP A 486 5.32 -43.92 6.62
CA ASP A 486 5.21 -45.23 5.96
C ASP A 486 6.25 -45.40 4.81
N ALA A 487 6.56 -44.32 4.10
CA ALA A 487 7.63 -44.29 3.10
C ALA A 487 9.03 -44.39 3.73
N LEU A 488 9.24 -43.87 4.95
CA LEU A 488 10.48 -43.97 5.71
C LEU A 488 10.73 -45.38 6.29
N ASP A 489 9.68 -46.18 6.48
CA ASP A 489 9.80 -47.61 6.90
C ASP A 489 10.54 -48.48 5.87
N THR A 490 10.74 -47.98 4.65
CA THR A 490 11.56 -48.66 3.62
C THR A 490 13.07 -48.44 3.79
N PHE A 491 13.51 -47.59 4.72
CA PHE A 491 14.93 -47.35 5.00
C PHE A 491 15.37 -48.06 6.30
N PRO A 492 16.27 -49.02 6.24
CA PRO A 492 16.69 -49.76 7.43
C PRO A 492 17.69 -48.94 8.27
N SER A 493 17.17 -48.06 9.11
CA SER A 493 17.94 -47.36 10.14
C SER A 493 17.41 -47.72 11.52
N PRO A 494 18.19 -48.39 12.38
CA PRO A 494 17.74 -48.84 13.71
C PRO A 494 17.26 -47.68 14.62
N LYS A 495 17.83 -46.48 14.45
CA LYS A 495 17.42 -45.26 15.19
C LYS A 495 16.08 -44.71 14.70
N LEU A 496 15.79 -44.80 13.39
CA LEU A 496 14.52 -44.36 12.81
C LEU A 496 13.37 -45.29 13.21
N ILE A 497 13.62 -46.61 13.27
CA ILE A 497 12.62 -47.60 13.70
C ILE A 497 12.20 -47.34 15.16
N GLN A 498 13.13 -47.01 16.07
CA GLN A 498 12.82 -46.66 17.45
C GLN A 498 11.99 -45.38 17.56
N LEU A 499 12.32 -44.34 16.79
CA LEU A 499 11.55 -43.10 16.73
C LEU A 499 10.14 -43.28 16.16
N GLN A 500 9.99 -44.16 15.16
CA GLN A 500 8.71 -44.51 14.56
C GLN A 500 7.83 -45.34 15.52
N GLN A 501 8.42 -46.28 16.24
CA GLN A 501 7.69 -47.04 17.25
C GLN A 501 7.21 -46.15 18.42
N SER A 502 8.05 -45.21 18.87
CA SER A 502 7.62 -44.27 19.90
C SER A 502 6.55 -43.29 19.41
N ALA A 503 6.57 -42.92 18.15
CA ALA A 503 5.54 -42.06 17.55
C ALA A 503 4.22 -42.82 17.27
N ARG A 504 4.31 -44.17 17.11
CA ARG A 504 3.11 -45.05 16.95
C ARG A 504 2.46 -45.37 18.28
N GLU A 505 3.21 -45.40 19.38
CA GLU A 505 2.68 -45.71 20.73
C GLU A 505 1.96 -44.51 21.37
N GLU A 506 2.28 -43.28 20.97
CA GLU A 506 1.51 -42.09 21.33
C GLU A 506 0.92 -41.45 20.04
N PRO A 507 -0.31 -41.82 19.67
CA PRO A 507 -0.94 -41.17 18.53
C PRO A 507 -1.09 -39.68 18.83
N LEU A 508 -0.53 -38.82 17.94
CA LEU A 508 -0.70 -37.36 17.97
C LEU A 508 -2.17 -36.91 18.17
N LEU A 509 -3.11 -37.81 17.82
CA LEU A 509 -4.55 -37.66 18.05
C LEU A 509 -4.95 -37.70 19.52
N LYS A 510 -4.21 -38.37 20.46
CA LYS A 510 -4.51 -38.30 21.88
C LYS A 510 -4.12 -36.97 22.51
N ALA A 511 -3.05 -36.38 22.05
CA ALA A 511 -2.63 -35.03 22.50
C ALA A 511 -3.62 -33.94 22.08
N VAL A 512 -4.36 -34.15 20.97
CA VAL A 512 -5.39 -33.21 20.49
C VAL A 512 -6.76 -33.53 21.10
N GLY A 513 -7.03 -34.80 21.47
CA GLY A 513 -8.29 -35.22 22.13
C GLY A 513 -8.43 -34.77 23.58
N ASP A 514 -7.31 -34.48 24.26
CA ASP A 514 -7.30 -33.98 25.64
C ASP A 514 -7.22 -32.45 25.75
N ILE A 515 -7.25 -31.72 24.63
CA ILE A 515 -7.51 -30.29 24.70
C ILE A 515 -8.98 -30.11 25.02
N ASP A 516 -9.26 -30.00 26.33
CA ASP A 516 -10.57 -29.66 26.82
C ASP A 516 -10.98 -28.27 26.31
N ILE A 517 -11.70 -28.30 25.18
CA ILE A 517 -12.24 -27.11 24.51
C ILE A 517 -13.11 -26.30 25.48
N GLY A 518 -13.73 -26.96 26.45
CA GLY A 518 -14.47 -26.32 27.54
C GLY A 518 -13.57 -25.45 28.42
N ARG A 519 -12.39 -25.96 28.80
CA ARG A 519 -11.41 -25.19 29.60
C ARG A 519 -10.75 -24.07 28.81
N MET A 520 -10.53 -24.25 27.50
CA MET A 520 -10.03 -23.17 26.63
C MET A 520 -11.07 -22.06 26.50
N ASN A 521 -12.34 -22.39 26.34
CA ASN A 521 -13.42 -21.40 26.30
C ASN A 521 -13.59 -20.70 27.67
N GLU A 522 -13.50 -21.40 28.79
CA GLU A 522 -13.54 -20.78 30.12
C GLU A 522 -12.33 -19.85 30.36
N ASN A 523 -11.15 -20.21 29.91
CA ASN A 523 -9.96 -19.35 30.01
C ASN A 523 -10.02 -18.12 29.11
N ILE A 524 -10.58 -18.24 27.89
CA ILE A 524 -10.83 -17.12 27.01
C ILE A 524 -11.92 -16.20 27.58
N ILE A 525 -12.96 -16.76 28.16
CA ILE A 525 -14.02 -16.01 28.83
C ILE A 525 -13.49 -15.31 30.07
N ARG A 526 -12.66 -15.99 30.91
CA ARG A 526 -12.03 -15.39 32.10
C ARG A 526 -10.99 -14.31 31.76
N GLN A 527 -10.27 -14.44 30.67
CA GLN A 527 -9.31 -13.42 30.26
C GLN A 527 -9.95 -12.19 29.60
N ARG A 528 -11.19 -12.32 29.09
CA ARG A 528 -11.92 -11.24 28.40
C ARG A 528 -13.08 -10.66 29.19
N GLY A 529 -13.54 -11.32 30.23
CA GLY A 529 -14.69 -10.95 31.03
C GLY A 529 -14.34 -10.66 32.49
N GLY A 530 -13.79 -9.47 32.72
CA GLY A 530 -13.99 -8.77 33.95
C GLY A 530 -15.39 -8.14 33.94
N ILE A 531 -16.43 -8.96 33.97
CA ILE A 531 -17.77 -8.49 34.34
C ILE A 531 -18.03 -9.11 35.70
N GLU A 532 -17.90 -8.27 36.72
CA GLU A 532 -18.38 -8.56 38.05
C GLU A 532 -19.88 -8.87 37.98
N ASP A 533 -20.27 -9.99 38.60
CA ASP A 533 -21.63 -10.28 38.96
C ASP A 533 -22.15 -9.15 39.87
N GLY A 534 -22.81 -8.16 39.29
CA GLY A 534 -23.64 -7.22 40.01
C GLY A 534 -24.95 -7.92 40.39
N LYS A 535 -25.00 -8.53 41.56
CA LYS A 535 -26.24 -8.72 42.28
C LYS A 535 -26.67 -7.35 42.84
N ASP A 536 -27.96 -7.15 42.72
CA ASP A 536 -28.82 -6.16 43.39
C ASP A 536 -29.17 -4.89 42.61
N LEU A 537 -30.43 -4.95 42.28
CA LEU A 537 -31.49 -3.99 41.92
C LEU A 537 -31.84 -3.90 40.45
#